data_a0d0b8789cb5224528562c2eb8f01875
#
_entry.id   a0d0b8789cb5224528562c2eb8f01875
#
_cell.length_a   1.000
_cell.length_b   1.000
_cell.length_c   1.000
_cell.angle_alpha   90.00
_cell.angle_beta   90.00
_cell.angle_gamma   90.00
#
_symmetry.space_group_name_H-M   'P 1'
#
loop_
_entity.id
_entity.type
_entity.pdbx_description
1 polymer ?
#
loop_
_entity_poly.entity_id
_entity_poly.type
_entity_poly.pdbx_seq_one_letter_code
_entity_poly.pdbx_strand_id
1 'polypeptide(L)'
;MQELGILVDVSHLSDGGFRDVAETSRRSGVPFVASHSNCRALAPATRNLTDAMIRELAECGGVAGLNLEPTFLNEDETDKVSRIERICDHAMHLIDRGGIECVGLGTDFDGISGKFEISDCTKLPLLFDALRKRGLSEDAVEQIAYKNTARVIRDGMR
;
A
#
# COMPACT_ATOMS: atom_id res chain seq x y z
N MET A 1 -19.46 3.01 10.02
CA MET A 1 -18.34 2.04 10.19
C MET A 1 -17.37 2.55 11.25
N GLN A 2 -16.75 3.70 11.10
CA GLN A 2 -15.75 4.23 12.05
C GLN A 2 -16.29 4.37 13.49
N GLU A 3 -17.53 4.84 13.69
CA GLU A 3 -18.18 4.90 15.00
C GLU A 3 -18.37 3.53 15.68
N LEU A 4 -18.30 2.46 14.90
CA LEU A 4 -18.40 1.06 15.36
C LEU A 4 -17.03 0.38 15.49
N GLY A 5 -15.93 1.13 15.38
CA GLY A 5 -14.59 0.56 15.40
C GLY A 5 -14.27 -0.32 14.19
N ILE A 6 -14.91 -0.05 13.04
CA ILE A 6 -14.66 -0.79 11.79
C ILE A 6 -13.77 0.07 10.89
N LEU A 7 -12.56 -0.44 10.61
CA LEU A 7 -11.61 0.19 9.72
C LEU A 7 -12.13 0.16 8.27
N VAL A 8 -12.09 1.30 7.59
CA VAL A 8 -12.56 1.40 6.21
C VAL A 8 -11.39 1.09 5.26
N ASP A 9 -11.61 0.18 4.32
CA ASP A 9 -10.67 -0.11 3.23
C ASP A 9 -11.14 0.54 1.93
N VAL A 10 -10.24 1.30 1.29
CA VAL A 10 -10.52 1.99 0.02
C VAL A 10 -10.00 1.23 -1.20
N SER A 11 -9.29 0.13 -1.01
CA SER A 11 -8.94 -0.75 -2.13
C SER A 11 -10.23 -1.22 -2.82
N HIS A 12 -10.29 -1.13 -4.15
CA HIS A 12 -11.48 -1.33 -4.99
C HIS A 12 -12.54 -0.21 -5.00
N LEU A 13 -12.37 0.87 -4.25
CA LEU A 13 -13.24 2.03 -4.39
C LEU A 13 -12.87 2.86 -5.64
N SER A 14 -13.85 3.60 -6.15
CA SER A 14 -13.58 4.64 -7.14
C SER A 14 -12.83 5.82 -6.52
N ASP A 15 -12.24 6.68 -7.35
CA ASP A 15 -11.62 7.92 -6.89
C ASP A 15 -12.60 8.82 -6.10
N GLY A 16 -13.90 8.78 -6.44
CA GLY A 16 -14.95 9.47 -5.68
C GLY A 16 -15.14 8.85 -4.30
N GLY A 17 -15.29 7.53 -4.23
CA GLY A 17 -15.41 6.82 -2.96
C GLY A 17 -14.20 7.00 -2.04
N PHE A 18 -12.99 7.05 -2.60
CA PHE A 18 -11.78 7.39 -1.84
C PHE A 18 -11.91 8.77 -1.17
N ARG A 19 -12.34 9.81 -1.92
CA ARG A 19 -12.48 11.18 -1.40
C ARG A 19 -13.52 11.26 -0.28
N ASP A 20 -14.66 10.57 -0.42
CA ASP A 20 -15.70 10.53 0.61
C ASP A 20 -15.18 9.91 1.93
N VAL A 21 -14.37 8.84 1.82
CA VAL A 21 -13.73 8.21 2.98
C VAL A 21 -12.67 9.13 3.59
N ALA A 22 -11.82 9.75 2.78
CA ALA A 22 -10.79 10.68 3.25
C ALA A 22 -11.39 11.89 3.99
N GLU A 23 -12.48 12.48 3.45
CA GLU A 23 -13.21 13.55 4.12
C GLU A 23 -13.82 13.11 5.46
N THR A 24 -14.40 11.91 5.49
CA THR A 24 -14.95 11.34 6.73
C THR A 24 -13.87 11.08 7.76
N SER A 25 -12.72 10.55 7.34
CA SER A 25 -11.54 10.29 8.18
C SER A 25 -10.99 11.58 8.80
N ARG A 26 -10.84 12.66 8.00
CA ARG A 26 -10.40 13.97 8.53
C ARG A 26 -11.35 14.51 9.61
N ARG A 27 -12.66 14.31 9.44
CA ARG A 27 -13.66 14.78 10.42
C ARG A 27 -13.69 13.95 11.70
N SER A 28 -13.50 12.63 11.59
CA SER A 28 -13.58 11.71 12.73
C SER A 28 -12.24 11.55 13.47
N GLY A 29 -11.11 11.86 12.82
CA GLY A 29 -9.78 11.54 13.29
C GLY A 29 -9.45 10.05 13.30
N VAL A 30 -10.27 9.20 12.64
CA VAL A 30 -10.06 7.75 12.54
C VAL A 30 -9.38 7.43 11.20
N PRO A 31 -8.24 6.74 11.19
CA PRO A 31 -7.55 6.40 9.95
C PRO A 31 -8.36 5.43 9.08
N PHE A 32 -7.96 5.32 7.81
CA PHE A 32 -8.46 4.32 6.87
C PHE A 32 -7.30 3.66 6.13
N VAL A 33 -7.54 2.60 5.39
CA VAL A 33 -6.49 1.85 4.68
C VAL A 33 -6.80 1.71 3.19
N ALA A 34 -5.75 1.64 2.38
CA ALA A 34 -5.76 1.02 1.07
C ALA A 34 -5.02 -0.32 1.22
N SER A 35 -5.75 -1.38 1.56
CA SER A 35 -5.15 -2.65 2.00
C SER A 35 -4.19 -3.27 0.97
N HIS A 36 -4.44 -3.02 -0.34
CA HIS A 36 -3.62 -3.54 -1.44
C HIS A 36 -3.71 -2.61 -2.67
N SER A 37 -2.94 -1.49 -2.65
CA SER A 37 -2.96 -0.49 -3.72
C SER A 37 -1.58 0.13 -3.92
N ASN A 38 -1.18 0.25 -5.20
CA ASN A 38 0.12 0.78 -5.62
C ASN A 38 0.04 2.24 -6.10
N CYS A 39 1.04 2.72 -6.84
CA CYS A 39 1.18 4.10 -7.30
C CYS A 39 0.76 4.24 -8.75
N ARG A 40 -0.23 5.08 -9.03
CA ARG A 40 -0.74 5.33 -10.39
C ARG A 40 0.30 6.03 -11.27
N ALA A 41 1.23 6.76 -10.69
CA ALA A 41 2.33 7.41 -11.41
C ALA A 41 3.32 6.41 -12.02
N LEU A 42 3.43 5.20 -11.47
CA LEU A 42 4.36 4.16 -11.95
C LEU A 42 3.66 3.08 -12.79
N ALA A 43 2.37 2.85 -12.54
CA ALA A 43 1.52 1.95 -13.31
C ALA A 43 0.13 2.58 -13.42
N PRO A 44 -0.34 2.98 -14.63
CA PRO A 44 -1.51 3.86 -14.81
C PRO A 44 -2.86 3.15 -14.63
N ALA A 45 -2.89 2.06 -13.87
CA ALA A 45 -4.11 1.37 -13.51
C ALA A 45 -4.99 2.24 -12.60
N THR A 46 -6.31 2.28 -12.87
CA THR A 46 -7.28 3.06 -12.06
C THR A 46 -7.37 2.57 -10.62
N ARG A 47 -6.97 1.31 -10.35
CA ARG A 47 -6.88 0.70 -9.03
C ARG A 47 -5.77 1.30 -8.16
N ASN A 48 -4.76 1.90 -8.78
CA ASN A 48 -3.63 2.51 -8.10
C ASN A 48 -3.97 3.92 -7.60
N LEU A 49 -3.33 4.31 -6.50
CA LEU A 49 -3.49 5.62 -5.89
C LEU A 49 -2.74 6.70 -6.68
N THR A 50 -3.36 7.86 -6.84
CA THR A 50 -2.66 9.05 -7.31
C THR A 50 -1.77 9.62 -6.22
N ASP A 51 -0.78 10.46 -6.59
CA ASP A 51 0.08 11.15 -5.61
C ASP A 51 -0.72 12.00 -4.61
N ALA A 52 -1.84 12.58 -5.03
CA ALA A 52 -2.73 13.31 -4.15
C ALA A 52 -3.42 12.38 -3.13
N MET A 53 -3.91 11.22 -3.59
CA MET A 53 -4.51 10.22 -2.71
C MET A 53 -3.52 9.64 -1.70
N ILE A 54 -2.26 9.43 -2.11
CA ILE A 54 -1.21 8.94 -1.21
C ILE A 54 -0.97 9.95 -0.08
N ARG A 55 -0.88 11.26 -0.40
CA ARG A 55 -0.74 12.31 0.62
C ARG A 55 -1.95 12.38 1.55
N GLU A 56 -3.17 12.36 0.99
CA GLU A 56 -4.40 12.36 1.78
C GLU A 56 -4.51 11.17 2.72
N LEU A 57 -4.13 9.96 2.25
CA LEU A 57 -4.09 8.75 3.07
C LEU A 57 -3.11 8.90 4.23
N ALA A 58 -1.90 9.42 3.94
CA ALA A 58 -0.87 9.67 4.94
C ALA A 58 -1.28 10.71 5.97
N GLU A 59 -1.87 11.85 5.54
CA GLU A 59 -2.40 12.90 6.41
C GLU A 59 -3.50 12.40 7.35
N CYS A 60 -4.27 11.41 6.91
CA CYS A 60 -5.27 10.73 7.74
C CYS A 60 -4.67 9.61 8.63
N GLY A 61 -3.35 9.44 8.65
CA GLY A 61 -2.68 8.39 9.43
C GLY A 61 -2.86 6.98 8.87
N GLY A 62 -3.28 6.85 7.60
CA GLY A 62 -3.56 5.59 6.95
C GLY A 62 -2.32 4.86 6.42
N VAL A 63 -2.55 3.70 5.80
CA VAL A 63 -1.51 2.83 5.20
C VAL A 63 -1.97 2.33 3.84
N ALA A 64 -1.06 2.36 2.87
CA ALA A 64 -1.17 1.68 1.58
C ALA A 64 -0.37 0.39 1.59
N GLY A 65 -1.03 -0.74 1.39
CA GLY A 65 -0.39 -2.05 1.25
C GLY A 65 0.11 -2.29 -0.18
N LEU A 66 1.38 -2.65 -0.32
CA LEU A 66 2.01 -2.98 -1.60
C LEU A 66 1.37 -4.24 -2.20
N ASN A 67 0.65 -4.07 -3.30
CA ASN A 67 0.03 -5.16 -4.06
C ASN A 67 1.04 -5.78 -5.02
N LEU A 68 1.07 -7.11 -5.14
CA LEU A 68 1.99 -7.84 -6.01
C LEU A 68 1.41 -8.18 -7.38
N GLU A 69 0.21 -7.75 -7.70
CA GLU A 69 -0.41 -7.98 -9.03
C GLU A 69 0.41 -7.26 -10.13
N PRO A 70 0.90 -8.00 -11.14
CA PRO A 70 1.73 -7.42 -12.20
C PRO A 70 1.11 -6.23 -12.91
N THR A 71 -0.20 -6.23 -13.14
CA THR A 71 -0.90 -5.14 -13.84
C THR A 71 -0.99 -3.86 -13.03
N PHE A 72 -0.73 -3.92 -11.72
CA PHE A 72 -0.67 -2.76 -10.81
C PHE A 72 0.76 -2.34 -10.46
N LEU A 73 1.75 -3.15 -10.88
CA LEU A 73 3.17 -2.86 -10.70
C LEU A 73 3.83 -2.33 -11.97
N ASN A 74 3.41 -2.82 -13.14
CA ASN A 74 4.07 -2.53 -14.40
C ASN A 74 3.35 -1.42 -15.17
N GLU A 75 4.12 -0.55 -15.82
CA GLU A 75 3.60 0.48 -16.72
C GLU A 75 2.93 -0.16 -17.95
N ASP A 76 3.53 -1.23 -18.48
CA ASP A 76 2.97 -2.07 -19.53
C ASP A 76 2.05 -3.13 -18.91
N GLU A 77 0.75 -2.97 -19.08
CA GLU A 77 -0.27 -3.91 -18.57
C GLU A 77 -0.19 -5.32 -19.18
N THR A 78 0.56 -5.49 -20.27
CA THR A 78 0.80 -6.81 -20.90
C THR A 78 1.94 -7.58 -20.21
N ASP A 79 2.80 -6.91 -19.44
CA ASP A 79 3.85 -7.54 -18.66
C ASP A 79 3.25 -8.21 -17.41
N LYS A 80 3.13 -9.53 -17.44
CA LYS A 80 2.54 -10.35 -16.37
C LYS A 80 3.56 -10.89 -15.37
N VAL A 81 4.68 -10.17 -15.18
CA VAL A 81 5.72 -10.56 -14.21
C VAL A 81 5.78 -9.55 -13.05
N SER A 82 5.53 -10.03 -11.84
CA SER A 82 5.73 -9.29 -10.59
C SER A 82 7.19 -9.41 -10.16
N ARG A 83 7.94 -8.32 -10.31
CA ARG A 83 9.37 -8.26 -9.98
C ARG A 83 9.59 -7.52 -8.67
N ILE A 84 10.51 -8.02 -7.85
CA ILE A 84 10.91 -7.38 -6.59
C ILE A 84 11.37 -5.94 -6.83
N GLU A 85 12.08 -5.69 -7.92
CA GLU A 85 12.54 -4.35 -8.28
C GLU A 85 11.36 -3.36 -8.44
N ARG A 86 10.31 -3.76 -9.16
CA ARG A 86 9.11 -2.93 -9.34
C ARG A 86 8.35 -2.71 -8.04
N ILE A 87 8.27 -3.73 -7.18
CA ILE A 87 7.67 -3.60 -5.85
C ILE A 87 8.45 -2.56 -5.02
N CYS A 88 9.79 -2.60 -5.07
CA CYS A 88 10.63 -1.61 -4.42
C CYS A 88 10.42 -0.20 -4.99
N ASP A 89 10.25 -0.04 -6.32
CA ASP A 89 9.98 1.27 -6.93
C ASP A 89 8.68 1.86 -6.38
N HIS A 90 7.61 1.06 -6.27
CA HIS A 90 6.35 1.50 -5.67
C HIS A 90 6.50 1.83 -4.18
N ALA A 91 7.25 1.03 -3.42
CA ALA A 91 7.53 1.31 -2.01
C ALA A 91 8.24 2.66 -1.84
N MET A 92 9.28 2.91 -2.62
CA MET A 92 10.04 4.17 -2.58
C MET A 92 9.19 5.38 -3.00
N HIS A 93 8.30 5.21 -3.98
CA HIS A 93 7.38 6.27 -4.39
C HIS A 93 6.34 6.58 -3.31
N LEU A 94 5.77 5.55 -2.67
CA LEU A 94 4.87 5.74 -1.52
C LEU A 94 5.56 6.51 -0.38
N ILE A 95 6.81 6.15 -0.08
CA ILE A 95 7.62 6.84 0.95
C ILE A 95 7.85 8.30 0.57
N ASP A 96 8.21 8.57 -0.70
CA ASP A 96 8.46 9.94 -1.18
C ASP A 96 7.21 10.83 -1.08
N ARG A 97 6.02 10.28 -1.31
CA ARG A 97 4.75 11.03 -1.34
C ARG A 97 4.01 11.08 -0.01
N GLY A 98 4.06 10.02 0.77
CA GLY A 98 3.29 9.86 2.02
C GLY A 98 4.12 9.63 3.28
N GLY A 99 5.44 9.47 3.13
CA GLY A 99 6.32 9.08 4.25
C GLY A 99 6.31 7.59 4.53
N ILE A 100 7.30 7.16 5.32
CA ILE A 100 7.50 5.75 5.65
C ILE A 100 6.30 5.12 6.38
N GLU A 101 5.62 5.89 7.21
CA GLU A 101 4.47 5.43 8.00
C GLU A 101 3.24 5.06 7.15
N CYS A 102 3.21 5.55 5.89
CA CYS A 102 2.11 5.29 4.95
C CYS A 102 2.24 3.96 4.20
N VAL A 103 3.32 3.20 4.37
CA VAL A 103 3.61 2.01 3.57
C VAL A 103 3.46 0.73 4.38
N GLY A 104 2.78 -0.27 3.81
CA GLY A 104 2.63 -1.61 4.38
C GLY A 104 2.69 -2.71 3.33
N LEU A 105 2.47 -3.94 3.75
CA LEU A 105 2.32 -5.09 2.86
C LEU A 105 0.83 -5.37 2.61
N GLY A 106 0.48 -5.54 1.34
CA GLY A 106 -0.86 -5.90 0.88
C GLY A 106 -0.76 -6.85 -0.31
N THR A 107 -0.08 -7.98 -0.11
CA THR A 107 0.43 -8.87 -1.16
C THR A 107 -0.62 -9.44 -2.10
N ASP A 108 -1.84 -9.63 -1.59
CA ASP A 108 -2.98 -10.17 -2.37
C ASP A 108 -2.72 -11.56 -2.97
N PHE A 109 -1.93 -12.40 -2.28
CA PHE A 109 -1.44 -13.68 -2.81
C PHE A 109 -2.52 -14.58 -3.40
N ASP A 110 -3.71 -14.61 -2.80
CA ASP A 110 -4.80 -15.49 -3.24
C ASP A 110 -5.73 -14.84 -4.27
N GLY A 111 -5.59 -13.52 -4.50
CA GLY A 111 -6.46 -12.72 -5.39
C GLY A 111 -5.82 -12.34 -6.73
N ILE A 112 -4.58 -12.72 -6.98
CA ILE A 112 -3.78 -12.25 -8.12
C ILE A 112 -3.30 -13.36 -9.03
N SER A 113 -2.90 -13.00 -10.26
CA SER A 113 -2.46 -13.97 -11.27
C SER A 113 -1.27 -13.46 -12.08
N GLY A 114 -0.34 -14.37 -12.42
CA GLY A 114 0.85 -14.02 -13.19
C GLY A 114 2.06 -14.85 -12.82
N LYS A 115 3.24 -14.29 -13.06
CA LYS A 115 4.53 -14.85 -12.60
C LYS A 115 5.09 -13.97 -11.50
N PHE A 116 5.48 -14.55 -10.39
CA PHE A 116 5.89 -13.83 -9.20
C PHE A 116 7.31 -14.22 -8.77
N GLU A 117 8.18 -13.24 -8.53
CA GLU A 117 9.45 -13.48 -7.82
C GLU A 117 9.21 -13.73 -6.33
N ILE A 118 8.11 -13.16 -5.78
CA ILE A 118 7.60 -13.43 -4.45
C ILE A 118 6.27 -14.17 -4.61
N SER A 119 6.31 -15.50 -4.63
CA SER A 119 5.14 -16.35 -4.87
C SER A 119 4.30 -16.63 -3.64
N ASP A 120 4.87 -16.43 -2.46
CA ASP A 120 4.26 -16.74 -1.17
C ASP A 120 5.01 -16.05 -0.02
N CYS A 121 4.48 -16.14 1.20
CA CYS A 121 5.04 -15.45 2.38
C CYS A 121 6.47 -15.88 2.73
N THR A 122 6.92 -17.07 2.34
CA THR A 122 8.29 -17.55 2.60
C THR A 122 9.34 -16.79 1.78
N LYS A 123 8.91 -16.09 0.72
CA LYS A 123 9.76 -15.28 -0.15
C LYS A 123 9.81 -13.79 0.24
N LEU A 124 8.99 -13.34 1.18
CA LEU A 124 9.02 -11.95 1.66
C LEU A 124 10.40 -11.46 2.13
N PRO A 125 11.26 -12.30 2.75
CA PRO A 125 12.61 -11.89 3.09
C PRO A 125 13.42 -11.34 1.89
N LEU A 126 13.15 -11.80 0.66
CA LEU A 126 13.80 -11.28 -0.55
C LEU A 126 13.43 -9.81 -0.82
N LEU A 127 12.17 -9.43 -0.54
CA LEU A 127 11.73 -8.04 -0.64
C LEU A 127 12.42 -7.18 0.43
N PHE A 128 12.48 -7.66 1.66
CA PHE A 128 13.12 -6.93 2.75
C PHE A 128 14.61 -6.69 2.47
N ASP A 129 15.31 -7.69 1.92
CA ASP A 129 16.70 -7.54 1.50
C ASP A 129 16.86 -6.54 0.35
N ALA A 130 15.92 -6.52 -0.59
CA ALA A 130 15.92 -5.56 -1.70
C ALA A 130 15.66 -4.12 -1.21
N LEU A 131 14.75 -3.92 -0.26
CA LEU A 131 14.48 -2.62 0.37
C LEU A 131 15.71 -2.09 1.14
N ARG A 132 16.42 -2.96 1.88
CA ARG A 132 17.72 -2.60 2.52
C ARG A 132 18.75 -2.16 1.49
N LYS A 133 18.86 -2.86 0.35
CA LYS A 133 19.77 -2.49 -0.75
C LYS A 133 19.40 -1.14 -1.39
N ARG A 134 18.12 -0.73 -1.31
CA ARG A 134 17.65 0.61 -1.72
C ARG A 134 17.92 1.69 -0.66
N GLY A 135 18.55 1.36 0.47
CA GLY A 135 18.99 2.29 1.50
C GLY A 135 18.03 2.44 2.69
N LEU A 136 16.98 1.61 2.80
CA LEU A 136 16.12 1.63 3.97
C LEU A 136 16.83 1.01 5.19
N SER A 137 16.67 1.65 6.35
CA SER A 137 17.14 1.12 7.62
C SER A 137 16.32 -0.12 8.04
N GLU A 138 16.86 -0.92 8.98
CA GLU A 138 16.14 -2.06 9.54
C GLU A 138 14.78 -1.65 10.12
N ASP A 139 14.76 -0.53 10.87
CA ASP A 139 13.51 -0.01 11.43
C ASP A 139 12.49 0.36 10.34
N ALA A 140 12.93 0.99 9.24
CA ALA A 140 12.05 1.30 8.12
C ALA A 140 11.49 0.04 7.44
N VAL A 141 12.29 -1.01 7.31
CA VAL A 141 11.83 -2.30 6.78
C VAL A 141 10.81 -2.94 7.72
N GLU A 142 11.02 -2.92 9.03
CA GLU A 142 10.05 -3.41 10.02
C GLU A 142 8.76 -2.58 10.02
N GLN A 143 8.84 -1.25 9.79
CA GLN A 143 7.66 -0.41 9.64
C GLN A 143 6.80 -0.89 8.47
N ILE A 144 7.39 -1.12 7.30
CA ILE A 144 6.70 -1.65 6.12
C ILE A 144 6.17 -3.06 6.38
N ALA A 145 6.98 -3.93 7.00
CA ALA A 145 6.64 -5.32 7.19
C ALA A 145 5.41 -5.53 8.08
N TYR A 146 5.25 -4.76 9.17
CA TYR A 146 4.14 -4.96 10.10
C TYR A 146 3.79 -3.77 10.99
N LYS A 147 4.75 -2.89 11.39
CA LYS A 147 4.50 -1.87 12.41
C LYS A 147 3.42 -0.87 11.98
N ASN A 148 3.48 -0.40 10.73
CA ASN A 148 2.52 0.57 10.20
C ASN A 148 1.10 0.02 10.15
N THR A 149 0.93 -1.21 9.67
CA THR A 149 -0.37 -1.89 9.63
C THR A 149 -0.89 -2.12 11.04
N ALA A 150 -0.05 -2.60 11.97
CA ALA A 150 -0.43 -2.81 13.37
C ALA A 150 -0.84 -1.49 14.06
N ARG A 151 -0.19 -0.36 13.74
CA ARG A 151 -0.57 0.98 14.22
C ARG A 151 -1.98 1.34 13.74
N VAL A 152 -2.24 1.25 12.45
CA VAL A 152 -3.54 1.64 11.88
C VAL A 152 -4.68 0.78 12.41
N ILE A 153 -4.46 -0.52 12.57
CA ILE A 153 -5.44 -1.43 13.18
C ILE A 153 -5.76 -0.99 14.61
N ARG A 154 -4.74 -0.70 15.43
CA ARG A 154 -4.92 -0.23 16.81
C ARG A 154 -5.67 1.09 16.88
N ASP A 155 -5.35 2.03 15.99
CA ASP A 155 -5.91 3.38 16.01
C ASP A 155 -7.31 3.43 15.38
N GLY A 156 -7.62 2.54 14.46
CA GLY A 156 -8.90 2.49 13.74
C GLY A 156 -9.96 1.56 14.32
N MET A 157 -9.55 0.53 15.05
CA MET A 157 -10.45 -0.51 15.62
C MET A 157 -10.58 -0.35 17.15
N ARG A 158 -11.27 0.71 17.58
CA ARG A 158 -11.51 1.04 19.01
C ARG A 158 -12.93 0.75 19.42
#